data_19989277b3f7526256d292038fa13d14
#
_entry.id   19989277b3f7526256d292038fa13d14
#
_cell.length_a   1.000
_cell.length_b   1.000
_cell.length_c   1.000
_cell.angle_alpha   90.00
_cell.angle_beta   90.00
_cell.angle_gamma   90.00
#
_symmetry.space_group_name_H-M   'P 1'
#
loop_
_entity.id
_entity.type
_entity.pdbx_description
1 polymer ?
#
loop_
_entity_poly.entity_id
_entity_poly.type
_entity_poly.pdbx_seq_one_letter_code
_entity_poly.pdbx_strand_id
1 'polypeptide(L)'
;MRSYAELPGLMTLMTGDEKHGPSATSTLDVLWVLYDQILRVSPGSVSDPGRDRFLLSKGHGPAAYYAVLAAKEFIPEAWLADFGSVTSPLGYHPDRSLVPGVEISSGSLGHGLPLGVGVAHGLLAQGLTVPRVYVLVGDAELDEGSNSEAIVYAGAAGLPNLTVVAVDNRSSSWGWGPGGIEAHFGVAGWSVTRVSGRDHAALAAAFLATGAGAVSGPASGGPQLVVAEVEGKE
;
A
#
# COMPACT_ATOMS: atom_id res chain seq x y z
N MET A 1 9.46 19.79 -4.20
CA MET A 1 9.20 18.48 -3.52
C MET A 1 9.96 18.40 -2.23
N ARG A 2 9.32 17.92 -1.16
CA ARG A 2 9.91 17.70 0.16
C ARG A 2 10.75 16.42 0.20
N SER A 3 11.66 16.32 1.17
CA SER A 3 12.46 15.10 1.45
C SER A 3 11.78 14.23 2.51
N TYR A 4 12.23 12.98 2.66
CA TYR A 4 11.73 12.07 3.71
C TYR A 4 11.86 12.68 5.13
N ALA A 5 12.98 13.36 5.41
CA ALA A 5 13.24 13.95 6.72
C ALA A 5 12.22 15.03 7.15
N GLU A 6 11.47 15.58 6.19
CA GLU A 6 10.46 16.60 6.45
C GLU A 6 9.06 16.01 6.74
N LEU A 7 8.83 14.72 6.42
CA LEU A 7 7.51 14.09 6.59
C LEU A 7 7.01 14.09 8.04
N PRO A 8 7.83 13.79 9.06
CA PRO A 8 7.36 13.88 10.45
C PRO A 8 6.83 15.29 10.79
N GLY A 9 7.49 16.33 10.27
CA GLY A 9 7.03 17.71 10.43
C GLY A 9 5.68 17.97 9.75
N LEU A 10 5.46 17.43 8.55
CA LEU A 10 4.15 17.51 7.88
C LEU A 10 3.06 16.76 8.65
N MET A 11 3.38 15.59 9.22
CA MET A 11 2.43 14.84 10.03
C MET A 11 2.00 15.61 11.28
N THR A 12 2.88 16.41 11.89
CA THR A 12 2.53 17.23 13.07
C THR A 12 1.57 18.38 12.77
N LEU A 13 1.39 18.76 11.50
CA LEU A 13 0.37 19.74 11.09
C LEU A 13 -1.05 19.19 11.24
N MET A 14 -1.21 17.88 11.14
CA MET A 14 -2.48 17.18 11.30
C MET A 14 -2.75 16.97 12.79
N THR A 15 -3.41 17.95 13.39
CA THR A 15 -3.83 17.93 14.80
C THR A 15 -5.26 17.43 14.89
N GLY A 16 -5.60 16.74 15.96
CA GLY A 16 -6.94 16.24 16.20
C GLY A 16 -6.94 14.96 17.01
N ASP A 17 -8.11 14.37 17.16
CA ASP A 17 -8.33 13.16 17.97
C ASP A 17 -7.98 11.87 17.16
N GLU A 18 -6.88 11.92 16.40
CA GLU A 18 -6.41 10.78 15.61
C GLU A 18 -5.87 9.68 16.52
N LYS A 19 -6.63 8.61 16.64
CA LYS A 19 -6.29 7.46 17.50
C LYS A 19 -5.35 6.45 16.83
N HIS A 20 -5.05 6.65 15.55
CA HIS A 20 -4.30 5.71 14.74
C HIS A 20 -2.86 6.18 14.43
N GLY A 21 -2.30 7.09 15.22
CA GLY A 21 -0.94 7.60 15.04
C GLY A 21 0.14 6.51 14.87
N PRO A 22 0.19 5.47 15.74
CA PRO A 22 1.13 4.35 15.56
C PRO A 22 0.91 3.58 14.24
N SER A 23 -0.34 3.50 13.77
CA SER A 23 -0.66 2.90 12.47
C SER A 23 -0.12 3.72 11.30
N ALA A 24 -0.14 5.05 11.39
CA ALA A 24 0.42 5.93 10.38
C ALA A 24 1.95 5.79 10.32
N THR A 25 2.63 5.86 11.46
CA THR A 25 4.10 5.75 11.51
C THR A 25 4.62 4.41 11.02
N SER A 26 3.87 3.32 11.20
CA SER A 26 4.27 1.99 10.71
C SER A 26 4.31 1.89 9.17
N THR A 27 3.59 2.75 8.46
CA THR A 27 3.49 2.73 6.99
C THR A 27 4.33 3.79 6.29
N LEU A 28 4.90 4.75 7.04
CA LEU A 28 5.51 5.95 6.47
C LEU A 28 6.63 5.65 5.47
N ASP A 29 7.57 4.77 5.85
CA ASP A 29 8.73 4.42 5.02
C ASP A 29 8.30 3.73 3.72
N VAL A 30 7.38 2.79 3.83
CA VAL A 30 6.82 2.06 2.68
C VAL A 30 6.14 3.03 1.71
N LEU A 31 5.30 3.93 2.22
CA LEU A 31 4.62 4.94 1.42
C LEU A 31 5.62 5.87 0.73
N TRP A 32 6.64 6.31 1.48
CA TRP A 32 7.67 7.16 0.91
C TRP A 32 8.41 6.47 -0.24
N VAL A 33 8.92 5.25 -0.03
CA VAL A 33 9.68 4.53 -1.05
C VAL A 33 8.82 4.28 -2.29
N LEU A 34 7.55 3.92 -2.12
CA LEU A 34 6.63 3.74 -3.24
C LEU A 34 6.47 5.02 -4.06
N TYR A 35 6.17 6.16 -3.43
CA TYR A 35 5.91 7.42 -4.14
C TYR A 35 7.18 8.14 -4.60
N ASP A 36 8.33 7.89 -3.97
CA ASP A 36 9.60 8.54 -4.32
C ASP A 36 10.35 7.81 -5.44
N GLN A 37 10.32 6.47 -5.46
CA GLN A 37 11.24 5.68 -6.27
C GLN A 37 10.55 4.68 -7.20
N ILE A 38 9.32 4.27 -6.92
CA ILE A 38 8.72 3.09 -7.56
C ILE A 38 7.55 3.46 -8.48
N LEU A 39 6.56 4.19 -7.95
CA LEU A 39 5.32 4.45 -8.66
C LEU A 39 5.53 5.42 -9.83
N ARG A 40 5.08 5.01 -11.01
CA ARG A 40 5.00 5.87 -12.19
C ARG A 40 3.67 6.62 -12.18
N VAL A 41 3.57 7.54 -11.23
CA VAL A 41 2.42 8.43 -11.07
C VAL A 41 2.91 9.79 -10.56
N SER A 42 2.26 10.85 -11.01
CA SER A 42 2.52 12.22 -10.59
C SER A 42 1.20 13.00 -10.52
N PRO A 43 1.16 14.18 -9.89
CA PRO A 43 -0.03 15.02 -9.88
C PRO A 43 -0.63 15.27 -11.27
N GLY A 44 0.23 15.44 -12.29
CA GLY A 44 -0.20 15.66 -13.67
C GLY A 44 -0.68 14.40 -14.41
N SER A 45 -0.42 13.21 -13.87
CA SER A 45 -0.75 11.94 -14.53
C SER A 45 -1.84 11.13 -13.83
N VAL A 46 -2.54 11.70 -12.83
CA VAL A 46 -3.58 10.98 -12.07
C VAL A 46 -4.74 10.46 -12.93
N SER A 47 -4.94 11.04 -14.11
CA SER A 47 -5.97 10.60 -15.07
C SER A 47 -5.41 9.73 -16.20
N ASP A 48 -4.10 9.49 -16.27
CA ASP A 48 -3.49 8.67 -17.30
C ASP A 48 -3.85 7.18 -17.08
N PRO A 49 -4.49 6.48 -18.02
CA PRO A 49 -4.76 5.06 -17.89
C PRO A 49 -3.48 4.21 -17.81
N GLY A 50 -2.36 4.70 -18.33
CA GLY A 50 -1.05 4.03 -18.32
C GLY A 50 -0.27 4.19 -17.02
N ARG A 51 -0.76 4.96 -16.02
CA ARG A 51 -0.09 5.11 -14.72
C ARG A 51 -0.13 3.84 -13.88
N ASP A 52 0.76 3.73 -12.91
CA ASP A 52 0.62 2.74 -11.85
C ASP A 52 -0.54 3.08 -10.91
N ARG A 53 -1.01 2.11 -10.16
CA ARG A 53 -2.10 2.24 -9.18
C ARG A 53 -1.59 1.90 -7.79
N PHE A 54 -1.89 2.76 -6.84
CA PHE A 54 -1.61 2.49 -5.43
C PHE A 54 -2.91 2.52 -4.62
N LEU A 55 -3.23 1.42 -3.96
CA LEU A 55 -4.41 1.27 -3.12
C LEU A 55 -3.98 1.14 -1.66
N LEU A 56 -4.33 2.13 -0.84
CA LEU A 56 -4.15 2.04 0.61
C LEU A 56 -5.32 1.28 1.22
N SER A 57 -5.19 -0.03 1.39
CA SER A 57 -6.21 -0.86 2.05
C SER A 57 -6.24 -0.62 3.55
N LYS A 58 -5.06 -0.56 4.19
CA LYS A 58 -4.87 -0.17 5.59
C LYS A 58 -5.18 1.32 5.78
N GLY A 59 -6.46 1.69 5.70
CA GLY A 59 -6.90 3.09 5.76
C GLY A 59 -6.87 3.72 7.15
N HIS A 60 -6.52 2.98 8.20
CA HIS A 60 -6.37 3.47 9.55
C HIS A 60 -5.03 4.20 9.72
N GLY A 61 -5.06 5.43 10.20
CA GLY A 61 -3.88 6.27 10.36
C GLY A 61 -3.41 6.85 9.02
N PRO A 62 -4.24 7.63 8.31
CA PRO A 62 -3.93 8.16 6.99
C PRO A 62 -2.90 9.30 7.01
N ALA A 63 -2.51 9.79 8.18
CA ALA A 63 -1.62 10.95 8.31
C ALA A 63 -0.30 10.77 7.53
N ALA A 64 0.32 9.59 7.57
CA ALA A 64 1.50 9.29 6.76
C ALA A 64 1.21 9.40 5.26
N TYR A 65 0.06 8.91 4.83
CA TYR A 65 -0.34 8.97 3.42
C TYR A 65 -0.55 10.40 2.95
N TYR A 66 -1.27 11.21 3.72
CA TYR A 66 -1.50 12.62 3.38
C TYR A 66 -0.18 13.43 3.41
N ALA A 67 0.71 13.16 4.37
CA ALA A 67 2.03 13.79 4.39
C ALA A 67 2.84 13.46 3.13
N VAL A 68 2.82 12.21 2.66
CA VAL A 68 3.49 11.80 1.42
C VAL A 68 2.82 12.45 0.20
N LEU A 69 1.49 12.47 0.12
CA LEU A 69 0.77 13.13 -0.97
C LEU A 69 1.07 14.63 -1.04
N ALA A 70 1.14 15.32 0.12
CA ALA A 70 1.53 16.72 0.18
C ALA A 70 3.00 16.93 -0.24
N ALA A 71 3.93 16.10 0.26
CA ALA A 71 5.34 16.15 -0.09
C ALA A 71 5.61 15.92 -1.57
N LYS A 72 4.75 15.14 -2.24
CA LYS A 72 4.77 14.85 -3.69
C LYS A 72 3.85 15.73 -4.51
N GLU A 73 3.27 16.77 -3.91
CA GLU A 73 2.47 17.81 -4.55
C GLU A 73 1.15 17.32 -5.18
N PHE A 74 0.63 16.15 -4.75
CA PHE A 74 -0.71 15.68 -5.12
C PHE A 74 -1.81 16.51 -4.47
N ILE A 75 -1.55 17.02 -3.27
CA ILE A 75 -2.45 17.89 -2.51
C ILE A 75 -1.68 19.12 -1.99
N PRO A 76 -2.36 20.26 -1.79
CA PRO A 76 -1.76 21.41 -1.13
C PRO A 76 -1.36 21.10 0.32
N GLU A 77 -0.15 21.48 0.74
CA GLU A 77 0.32 21.30 2.12
C GLU A 77 -0.62 21.98 3.13
N ALA A 78 -1.22 23.12 2.76
CA ALA A 78 -2.17 23.85 3.60
C ALA A 78 -3.39 23.00 4.04
N TRP A 79 -3.75 21.96 3.28
CA TRP A 79 -4.87 21.08 3.65
C TRP A 79 -4.57 20.26 4.91
N LEU A 80 -3.30 20.01 5.23
CA LEU A 80 -2.91 19.20 6.39
C LEU A 80 -3.37 19.84 7.72
N ALA A 81 -3.40 21.17 7.80
CA ALA A 81 -3.83 21.88 9.00
C ALA A 81 -5.34 21.74 9.31
N ASP A 82 -6.14 21.43 8.28
CA ASP A 82 -7.58 21.23 8.41
C ASP A 82 -7.99 19.77 8.54
N PHE A 83 -7.02 18.85 8.71
CA PHE A 83 -7.26 17.41 8.84
C PHE A 83 -8.40 17.10 9.82
N GLY A 84 -9.35 16.26 9.38
CA GLY A 84 -10.46 15.80 10.21
C GLY A 84 -11.56 16.84 10.47
N SER A 85 -11.45 18.08 9.96
CA SER A 85 -12.53 19.06 10.07
C SER A 85 -13.69 18.70 9.13
N VAL A 86 -14.90 19.19 9.43
CA VAL A 86 -16.13 18.88 8.66
C VAL A 86 -16.03 19.31 7.19
N THR A 87 -15.26 20.35 6.92
CA THR A 87 -15.09 20.91 5.56
C THR A 87 -13.81 20.46 4.89
N SER A 88 -12.96 19.70 5.58
CA SER A 88 -11.70 19.21 5.04
C SER A 88 -11.92 18.07 4.06
N PRO A 89 -11.19 18.03 2.92
CA PRO A 89 -11.13 16.83 2.10
C PRO A 89 -10.34 15.69 2.75
N LEU A 90 -9.55 15.99 3.81
CA LEU A 90 -8.71 15.04 4.53
C LEU A 90 -9.44 14.52 5.77
N GLY A 91 -10.19 13.43 5.61
CA GLY A 91 -10.87 12.74 6.71
C GLY A 91 -9.96 11.74 7.43
N TYR A 92 -10.49 11.12 8.50
CA TYR A 92 -9.82 10.04 9.24
C TYR A 92 -9.59 8.75 8.41
N HIS A 93 -10.16 8.71 7.22
CA HIS A 93 -9.90 7.69 6.19
C HIS A 93 -9.80 8.38 4.84
N PRO A 94 -8.91 7.93 3.94
CA PRO A 94 -8.79 8.53 2.62
C PRO A 94 -10.08 8.36 1.80
N ASP A 95 -10.46 9.42 1.10
CA ASP A 95 -11.62 9.43 0.20
C ASP A 95 -11.18 9.74 -1.23
N ARG A 96 -11.46 8.80 -2.14
CA ARG A 96 -11.13 8.92 -3.56
C ARG A 96 -11.83 10.10 -4.25
N SER A 97 -13.02 10.43 -3.78
CA SER A 97 -13.82 11.49 -4.40
C SER A 97 -13.34 12.89 -4.03
N LEU A 98 -12.61 13.01 -2.91
CA LEU A 98 -12.17 14.28 -2.34
C LEU A 98 -10.67 14.55 -2.50
N VAL A 99 -9.84 13.49 -2.51
CA VAL A 99 -8.39 13.61 -2.44
C VAL A 99 -7.75 13.18 -3.76
N PRO A 100 -7.13 14.11 -4.52
CA PRO A 100 -6.42 13.77 -5.75
C PRO A 100 -5.32 12.73 -5.53
N GLY A 101 -5.22 11.75 -6.44
CA GLY A 101 -4.23 10.68 -6.35
C GLY A 101 -4.61 9.50 -5.46
N VAL A 102 -5.70 9.58 -4.71
CA VAL A 102 -6.27 8.45 -3.96
C VAL A 102 -7.08 7.55 -4.89
N GLU A 103 -6.74 6.27 -4.97
CA GLU A 103 -7.39 5.32 -5.90
C GLU A 103 -8.67 4.69 -5.34
N ILE A 104 -8.76 4.52 -4.02
CA ILE A 104 -9.94 3.96 -3.33
C ILE A 104 -10.24 4.74 -2.06
N SER A 105 -11.51 4.88 -1.72
CA SER A 105 -11.92 5.24 -0.37
C SER A 105 -11.74 4.04 0.53
N SER A 106 -10.94 4.16 1.59
CA SER A 106 -10.58 3.06 2.47
C SER A 106 -11.06 3.28 3.91
N GLY A 107 -10.74 2.35 4.82
CA GLY A 107 -11.19 2.38 6.21
C GLY A 107 -11.91 1.10 6.62
N SER A 108 -12.63 0.47 5.71
CA SER A 108 -13.17 -0.88 5.91
C SER A 108 -12.08 -1.90 5.57
N LEU A 109 -11.48 -2.51 6.58
CA LEU A 109 -10.43 -3.49 6.40
C LEU A 109 -10.91 -4.68 5.54
N GLY A 110 -10.00 -5.28 4.79
CA GLY A 110 -10.29 -6.41 3.91
C GLY A 110 -10.84 -6.05 2.53
N HIS A 111 -11.07 -4.76 2.22
CA HIS A 111 -11.65 -4.36 0.93
C HIS A 111 -10.61 -3.98 -0.12
N GLY A 112 -9.49 -3.37 0.28
CA GLY A 112 -8.53 -2.85 -0.68
C GLY A 112 -7.82 -3.93 -1.50
N LEU A 113 -7.52 -5.08 -0.90
CA LEU A 113 -6.86 -6.17 -1.64
C LEU A 113 -7.77 -6.78 -2.72
N PRO A 114 -9.03 -7.17 -2.44
CA PRO A 114 -9.96 -7.62 -3.50
C PRO A 114 -10.16 -6.58 -4.61
N LEU A 115 -10.25 -5.28 -4.26
CA LEU A 115 -10.34 -4.20 -5.24
C LEU A 115 -9.07 -4.12 -6.09
N GLY A 116 -7.89 -4.24 -5.47
CA GLY A 116 -6.61 -4.26 -6.16
C GLY A 116 -6.48 -5.43 -7.13
N VAL A 117 -6.95 -6.61 -6.75
CA VAL A 117 -7.06 -7.79 -7.62
C VAL A 117 -7.95 -7.50 -8.84
N GLY A 118 -9.12 -6.90 -8.60
CA GLY A 118 -10.02 -6.50 -9.69
C GLY A 118 -9.40 -5.47 -10.63
N VAL A 119 -8.69 -4.47 -10.09
CA VAL A 119 -7.96 -3.47 -10.89
C VAL A 119 -6.86 -4.11 -11.71
N ALA A 120 -6.03 -4.98 -11.11
CA ALA A 120 -4.95 -5.66 -11.81
C ALA A 120 -5.47 -6.53 -12.97
N HIS A 121 -6.53 -7.29 -12.72
CA HIS A 121 -7.20 -8.10 -13.74
C HIS A 121 -7.80 -7.23 -14.86
N GLY A 122 -8.49 -6.13 -14.48
CA GLY A 122 -9.10 -5.20 -15.44
C GLY A 122 -8.09 -4.51 -16.35
N LEU A 123 -6.90 -4.16 -15.85
CA LEU A 123 -5.81 -3.60 -16.65
C LEU A 123 -5.34 -4.62 -17.70
N LEU A 124 -5.10 -5.86 -17.30
CA LEU A 124 -4.71 -6.93 -18.24
C LEU A 124 -5.78 -7.20 -19.28
N ALA A 125 -7.06 -7.25 -18.88
CA ALA A 125 -8.18 -7.45 -19.81
C ALA A 125 -8.31 -6.33 -20.85
N GLN A 126 -7.85 -5.12 -20.52
CA GLN A 126 -7.78 -3.99 -21.44
C GLN A 126 -6.49 -3.97 -22.29
N GLY A 127 -5.62 -4.96 -22.16
CA GLY A 127 -4.32 -5.00 -22.83
C GLY A 127 -3.28 -4.04 -22.23
N LEU A 128 -3.53 -3.46 -21.07
CA LEU A 128 -2.62 -2.57 -20.37
C LEU A 128 -1.67 -3.41 -19.50
N THR A 129 -0.58 -3.88 -20.08
CA THR A 129 0.39 -4.78 -19.42
C THR A 129 1.52 -4.04 -18.69
N VAL A 130 1.67 -2.74 -18.92
CA VAL A 130 2.74 -1.91 -18.34
C VAL A 130 2.38 -1.39 -16.96
N PRO A 131 1.14 -0.90 -16.69
CA PRO A 131 0.76 -0.43 -15.36
C PRO A 131 0.80 -1.53 -14.30
N ARG A 132 1.34 -1.20 -13.15
CA ARG A 132 1.39 -2.06 -11.97
C ARG A 132 0.39 -1.60 -10.93
N VAL A 133 -0.06 -2.54 -10.12
CA VAL A 133 -0.97 -2.31 -9.00
C VAL A 133 -0.26 -2.67 -7.70
N TYR A 134 -0.17 -1.72 -6.79
CA TYR A 134 0.38 -1.89 -5.46
C TYR A 134 -0.74 -1.74 -4.44
N VAL A 135 -0.86 -2.69 -3.53
CA VAL A 135 -1.85 -2.65 -2.46
C VAL A 135 -1.13 -2.75 -1.12
N LEU A 136 -1.30 -1.75 -0.26
CA LEU A 136 -0.76 -1.77 1.09
C LEU A 136 -1.82 -2.24 2.07
N VAL A 137 -1.52 -3.33 2.77
CA VAL A 137 -2.34 -3.94 3.82
C VAL A 137 -1.59 -3.97 5.15
N GLY A 138 -2.30 -4.04 6.27
CA GLY A 138 -1.73 -4.35 7.57
C GLY A 138 -1.82 -5.84 7.88
N ASP A 139 -0.97 -6.34 8.77
CA ASP A 139 -1.01 -7.73 9.25
C ASP A 139 -2.36 -8.08 9.89
N ALA A 140 -2.91 -7.20 10.73
CA ALA A 140 -4.22 -7.41 11.35
C ALA A 140 -5.37 -7.40 10.33
N GLU A 141 -5.23 -6.63 9.24
CA GLU A 141 -6.21 -6.59 8.16
C GLU A 141 -6.32 -7.93 7.42
N LEU A 142 -5.24 -8.69 7.38
CA LEU A 142 -5.23 -10.00 6.73
C LEU A 142 -6.09 -11.05 7.47
N ASP A 143 -6.55 -10.76 8.69
CA ASP A 143 -7.53 -11.58 9.42
C ASP A 143 -8.93 -11.53 8.75
N GLU A 144 -9.19 -10.54 7.87
CA GLU A 144 -10.47 -10.44 7.14
C GLU A 144 -10.56 -11.50 6.03
N GLY A 145 -11.67 -12.26 6.01
CA GLY A 145 -11.86 -13.39 5.10
C GLY A 145 -11.78 -13.04 3.61
N SER A 146 -12.23 -11.82 3.25
CA SER A 146 -12.13 -11.31 1.87
C SER A 146 -10.70 -11.23 1.35
N ASN A 147 -9.73 -10.99 2.22
CA ASN A 147 -8.30 -11.04 1.84
C ASN A 147 -7.88 -12.46 1.47
N SER A 148 -8.31 -13.48 2.22
CA SER A 148 -8.00 -14.88 1.91
C SER A 148 -8.56 -15.28 0.55
N GLU A 149 -9.79 -14.88 0.21
CA GLU A 149 -10.39 -15.11 -1.09
C GLU A 149 -9.59 -14.43 -2.21
N ALA A 150 -9.20 -13.17 -2.01
CA ALA A 150 -8.42 -12.39 -2.97
C ALA A 150 -7.03 -12.99 -3.20
N ILE A 151 -6.36 -13.45 -2.14
CA ILE A 151 -5.04 -14.09 -2.20
C ILE A 151 -5.10 -15.36 -3.06
N VAL A 152 -6.06 -16.24 -2.78
CA VAL A 152 -6.23 -17.50 -3.53
C VAL A 152 -6.57 -17.21 -4.99
N TYR A 153 -7.49 -16.28 -5.25
CA TYR A 153 -7.88 -15.93 -6.61
C TYR A 153 -6.71 -15.32 -7.40
N ALA A 154 -5.99 -14.36 -6.83
CA ALA A 154 -4.89 -13.69 -7.52
C ALA A 154 -3.76 -14.66 -7.87
N GLY A 155 -3.44 -15.59 -6.96
CA GLY A 155 -2.46 -16.65 -7.22
C GLY A 155 -2.90 -17.57 -8.33
N ALA A 156 -4.15 -18.04 -8.30
CA ALA A 156 -4.71 -18.91 -9.35
C ALA A 156 -4.81 -18.21 -10.71
N ALA A 157 -5.13 -16.92 -10.73
CA ALA A 157 -5.19 -16.10 -11.94
C ALA A 157 -3.80 -15.70 -12.46
N GLY A 158 -2.74 -15.86 -11.65
CA GLY A 158 -1.36 -15.54 -12.03
C GLY A 158 -1.16 -14.06 -12.38
N LEU A 159 -1.64 -13.11 -11.58
CA LEU A 159 -1.63 -11.67 -11.87
C LEU A 159 -0.21 -11.07 -11.73
N PRO A 160 0.56 -10.90 -12.81
CA PRO A 160 1.97 -10.51 -12.73
C PRO A 160 2.15 -9.02 -12.43
N ASN A 161 1.11 -8.24 -12.60
CA ASN A 161 1.10 -6.80 -12.38
C ASN A 161 0.61 -6.40 -10.97
N LEU A 162 0.34 -7.38 -10.08
CA LEU A 162 -0.10 -7.15 -8.71
C LEU A 162 1.03 -7.36 -7.71
N THR A 163 1.27 -6.36 -6.88
CA THR A 163 2.17 -6.43 -5.71
C THR A 163 1.41 -6.04 -4.46
N VAL A 164 1.39 -6.90 -3.46
CA VAL A 164 0.88 -6.59 -2.12
C VAL A 164 2.04 -6.26 -1.20
N VAL A 165 1.88 -5.22 -0.39
CA VAL A 165 2.80 -4.88 0.68
C VAL A 165 2.07 -5.10 2.00
N ALA A 166 2.48 -6.08 2.76
CA ALA A 166 1.97 -6.33 4.11
C ALA A 166 2.89 -5.67 5.15
N VAL A 167 2.39 -4.65 5.83
CA VAL A 167 3.11 -4.03 6.95
C VAL A 167 2.87 -4.89 8.18
N ASP A 168 3.92 -5.60 8.59
CA ASP A 168 3.90 -6.51 9.75
C ASP A 168 4.39 -5.76 10.99
N ASN A 169 3.47 -5.24 11.79
CA ASN A 169 3.72 -4.59 13.07
C ASN A 169 3.20 -5.43 14.25
N ARG A 170 3.00 -6.73 14.02
CA ARG A 170 2.54 -7.71 15.03
C ARG A 170 1.21 -7.32 15.68
N SER A 171 0.29 -6.77 14.88
CA SER A 171 -1.04 -6.35 15.35
C SER A 171 -2.15 -7.34 15.01
N SER A 172 -1.87 -8.42 14.29
CA SER A 172 -2.82 -9.50 14.01
C SER A 172 -3.37 -10.10 15.31
N SER A 173 -4.70 -10.25 15.38
CA SER A 173 -5.38 -10.75 16.58
C SER A 173 -5.28 -12.26 16.73
N TRP A 174 -5.20 -12.96 15.61
CA TRP A 174 -5.21 -14.43 15.59
C TRP A 174 -3.81 -15.04 15.57
N GLY A 175 -2.79 -14.21 15.28
CA GLY A 175 -1.45 -14.68 14.98
C GLY A 175 -1.41 -15.46 13.66
N TRP A 176 -0.21 -15.92 13.32
CA TRP A 176 0.01 -16.65 12.09
C TRP A 176 0.41 -18.10 12.39
N GLY A 177 -0.08 -19.02 11.58
CA GLY A 177 0.38 -20.42 11.62
C GLY A 177 1.87 -20.55 11.27
N PRO A 178 2.40 -21.78 11.28
CA PRO A 178 3.79 -22.03 10.88
C PRO A 178 4.13 -21.42 9.52
N GLY A 179 5.23 -20.67 9.45
CA GLY A 179 5.67 -19.96 8.25
C GLY A 179 5.08 -18.57 8.04
N GLY A 180 4.21 -18.10 8.96
CA GLY A 180 3.78 -16.70 8.99
C GLY A 180 2.91 -16.26 7.82
N ILE A 181 2.91 -14.95 7.60
CA ILE A 181 2.23 -14.31 6.46
C ILE A 181 2.76 -14.89 5.14
N GLU A 182 4.05 -15.17 5.08
CA GLU A 182 4.72 -15.70 3.89
C GLU A 182 4.14 -17.04 3.45
N ALA A 183 3.91 -17.96 4.38
CA ALA A 183 3.33 -19.25 4.05
C ALA A 183 1.89 -19.11 3.58
N HIS A 184 1.12 -18.19 4.16
CA HIS A 184 -0.27 -17.94 3.78
C HIS A 184 -0.40 -17.51 2.31
N PHE A 185 0.50 -16.67 1.83
CA PHE A 185 0.53 -16.26 0.42
C PHE A 185 1.24 -17.31 -0.46
N GLY A 186 2.33 -17.90 0.03
CA GLY A 186 3.15 -18.85 -0.74
C GLY A 186 2.36 -20.07 -1.19
N VAL A 187 1.49 -20.64 -0.34
CA VAL A 187 0.64 -21.79 -0.70
C VAL A 187 -0.36 -21.46 -1.80
N ALA A 188 -0.70 -20.18 -1.97
CA ALA A 188 -1.55 -19.69 -3.05
C ALA A 188 -0.78 -19.35 -4.34
N GLY A 189 0.54 -19.59 -4.39
CA GLY A 189 1.33 -19.38 -5.60
C GLY A 189 1.95 -17.99 -5.76
N TRP A 190 2.01 -17.19 -4.69
CA TRP A 190 2.66 -15.90 -4.70
C TRP A 190 4.17 -16.01 -4.52
N SER A 191 4.92 -15.13 -5.19
CA SER A 191 6.33 -14.89 -4.84
C SER A 191 6.38 -14.00 -3.60
N VAL A 192 7.23 -14.35 -2.63
CA VAL A 192 7.25 -13.67 -1.32
C VAL A 192 8.65 -13.19 -0.98
N THR A 193 8.75 -11.99 -0.46
CA THR A 193 9.99 -11.38 0.05
C THR A 193 9.71 -10.68 1.38
N ARG A 194 10.52 -10.92 2.41
CA ARG A 194 10.47 -10.18 3.69
C ARG A 194 11.67 -9.25 3.78
N VAL A 195 11.43 -8.00 4.15
CA VAL A 195 12.47 -6.99 4.36
C VAL A 195 12.16 -6.16 5.61
N SER A 196 13.16 -5.45 6.12
CA SER A 196 12.91 -4.40 7.12
C SER A 196 12.08 -3.27 6.47
N GLY A 197 10.95 -2.94 7.09
CA GLY A 197 10.10 -1.83 6.67
C GLY A 197 10.71 -0.45 6.96
N ARG A 198 11.90 -0.39 7.57
CA ARG A 198 12.67 0.84 7.83
C ARG A 198 13.88 1.00 6.92
N ASP A 199 14.21 -0.02 6.15
CA ASP A 199 15.32 0.03 5.19
C ASP A 199 14.79 0.39 3.79
N HIS A 200 14.94 1.66 3.41
CA HIS A 200 14.48 2.17 2.12
C HIS A 200 15.14 1.48 0.94
N ALA A 201 16.42 1.10 1.07
CA ALA A 201 17.15 0.44 -0.02
C ALA A 201 16.63 -1.01 -0.20
N ALA A 202 16.38 -1.72 0.91
CA ALA A 202 15.81 -3.06 0.87
C ALA A 202 14.37 -3.06 0.34
N LEU A 203 13.54 -2.08 0.76
CA LEU A 203 12.20 -1.88 0.23
C LEU A 203 12.21 -1.62 -1.28
N ALA A 204 13.04 -0.66 -1.73
CA ALA A 204 13.15 -0.34 -3.15
C ALA A 204 13.62 -1.55 -3.96
N ALA A 205 14.64 -2.29 -3.49
CA ALA A 205 15.13 -3.51 -4.14
C ALA A 205 14.03 -4.58 -4.24
N ALA A 206 13.24 -4.80 -3.16
CA ALA A 206 12.13 -5.73 -3.17
C ALA A 206 11.06 -5.34 -4.20
N PHE A 207 10.67 -4.07 -4.27
CA PHE A 207 9.70 -3.58 -5.26
C PHE A 207 10.21 -3.65 -6.69
N LEU A 208 11.48 -3.37 -6.93
CA LEU A 208 12.08 -3.46 -8.27
C LEU A 208 12.26 -4.91 -8.72
N ALA A 209 12.57 -5.84 -7.82
CA ALA A 209 12.66 -7.26 -8.12
C ALA A 209 11.32 -7.81 -8.65
N THR A 210 10.21 -7.21 -8.23
CA THR A 210 8.87 -7.56 -8.70
C THR A 210 8.64 -7.26 -10.20
N GLY A 211 9.46 -6.42 -10.80
CA GLY A 211 9.40 -6.06 -12.22
C GLY A 211 10.30 -6.89 -13.13
N ALA A 212 11.32 -7.56 -12.60
CA ALA A 212 12.37 -8.23 -13.34
C ALA A 212 12.41 -9.73 -13.06
N GLY A 213 11.37 -10.49 -13.34
CA GLY A 213 11.38 -11.96 -13.30
C GLY A 213 12.22 -12.54 -12.15
N ALA A 214 11.73 -12.53 -10.91
CA ALA A 214 12.42 -13.12 -9.77
C ALA A 214 12.70 -14.60 -10.03
N VAL A 215 13.98 -14.94 -10.05
CA VAL A 215 14.50 -16.28 -10.34
C VAL A 215 14.36 -17.13 -9.10
N SER A 216 13.29 -17.89 -8.96
CA SER A 216 13.17 -19.21 -8.32
C SER A 216 11.73 -19.52 -7.88
N GLY A 217 10.87 -19.72 -8.88
CA GLY A 217 9.51 -20.25 -8.77
C GLY A 217 9.06 -20.67 -10.15
N PRO A 218 7.89 -21.34 -10.34
CA PRO A 218 7.47 -21.76 -11.66
C PRO A 218 7.46 -20.57 -12.62
N ALA A 219 8.05 -20.77 -13.78
CA ALA A 219 8.32 -19.78 -14.80
C ALA A 219 7.14 -18.85 -15.04
N SER A 220 7.44 -17.55 -15.07
CA SER A 220 6.61 -16.42 -15.50
C SER A 220 5.50 -15.92 -14.56
N GLY A 221 5.82 -14.88 -13.76
CA GLY A 221 4.91 -13.75 -13.65
C GLY A 221 3.65 -13.91 -12.80
N GLY A 222 3.70 -14.49 -11.60
CA GLY A 222 2.59 -14.45 -10.63
C GLY A 222 2.59 -13.18 -9.77
N PRO A 223 1.56 -12.99 -8.92
CA PRO A 223 1.47 -11.88 -7.99
C PRO A 223 2.56 -11.96 -6.92
N GLN A 224 2.86 -10.84 -6.30
CA GLN A 224 3.99 -10.74 -5.38
C GLN A 224 3.59 -10.11 -4.06
N LEU A 225 4.17 -10.66 -2.98
CA LEU A 225 4.08 -10.14 -1.64
C LEU A 225 5.44 -9.59 -1.17
N VAL A 226 5.44 -8.37 -0.67
CA VAL A 226 6.53 -7.82 0.13
C VAL A 226 6.04 -7.69 1.57
N VAL A 227 6.63 -8.43 2.49
CA VAL A 227 6.37 -8.25 3.92
C VAL A 227 7.36 -7.22 4.45
N ALA A 228 6.85 -6.07 4.84
CA ALA A 228 7.61 -4.98 5.44
C ALA A 228 7.52 -5.10 6.97
N GLU A 229 8.55 -5.68 7.60
CA GLU A 229 8.59 -5.85 9.05
C GLU A 229 8.94 -4.54 9.73
N VAL A 230 8.12 -4.12 10.68
CA VAL A 230 8.33 -2.93 11.52
C VAL A 230 8.18 -3.28 12.99
N GLU A 231 8.47 -2.31 13.87
CA GLU A 231 8.34 -2.49 15.32
C GLU A 231 6.90 -2.87 15.69
N GLY A 232 6.75 -3.83 16.60
CA GLY A 232 5.45 -4.20 17.15
C GLY A 232 4.81 -3.04 17.91
N LYS A 233 3.48 -3.01 17.97
CA LYS A 233 2.78 -2.12 18.91
C LYS A 233 3.13 -2.55 20.34
N GLU A 234 3.67 -1.61 21.11
CA GLU A 234 3.77 -1.74 22.56
C GLU A 234 2.40 -1.57 23.22
#